data_cb4a14b60dee4b6fbd60b9cafe95dd2e
#
_entry.id   cb4a14b60dee4b6fbd60b9cafe95dd2e
#
_cell.length_a   1.000
_cell.length_b   1.000
_cell.length_c   1.000
_cell.angle_alpha   90.00
_cell.angle_beta   90.00
_cell.angle_gamma   90.00
#
_symmetry.space_group_name_H-M   'P 1'
#
loop_
_entity.id
_entity.type
_entity.pdbx_description
1 polymer ?
#
loop_
_entity_poly.entity_id
_entity_poly.type
_entity_poly.pdbx_seq_one_letter_code
_entity_poly.pdbx_strand_id
1 'polypeptide(L)'
;MKKHPNHPSVDQSDRVVPYNLRQSGRTPTELLISTRVRKSPFWHLSHEAGCWRATIYNRIYHPRGYVKPEDGGAMVEYDALVNRVTMWNVAVERQIRVKGPDAEAFTDYVITRDATKIEPGNGKYAILCNEKGGILNDPVLLRLAQDEFWFSLSDSDLMLWLQGVNLSLIHISEPTRRYAISYAVFCVKK
;
A
#
# COMPACT_ATOMS: atom_id res chain seq x y z
N MET A 1 5.54 25.01 19.74
CA MET A 1 5.63 23.55 19.56
C MET A 1 7.08 23.13 19.81
N LYS A 2 7.36 22.18 20.69
CA LYS A 2 8.74 21.75 20.99
C LYS A 2 9.25 20.91 19.83
N LYS A 3 10.40 21.28 19.26
CA LYS A 3 11.09 20.48 18.24
C LYS A 3 11.42 19.10 18.82
N HIS A 4 11.12 18.04 18.08
CA HIS A 4 11.53 16.70 18.48
C HIS A 4 13.06 16.60 18.35
N PRO A 5 13.81 16.25 19.40
CA PRO A 5 15.26 16.44 19.44
C PRO A 5 16.06 15.60 18.43
N ASN A 6 15.46 14.59 17.81
CA ASN A 6 16.13 13.66 16.91
C ASN A 6 15.63 13.70 15.46
N HIS A 7 14.81 14.66 15.10
CA HIS A 7 14.39 14.84 13.72
C HIS A 7 15.16 16.03 13.15
N PRO A 8 15.87 15.93 12.00
CA PRO A 8 16.21 17.07 11.17
C PRO A 8 14.88 17.62 10.68
N SER A 9 14.22 18.29 11.57
CA SER A 9 12.82 18.54 11.47
C SER A 9 12.59 19.57 10.42
N VAL A 10 11.79 19.20 9.51
CA VAL A 10 10.91 20.18 8.90
C VAL A 10 10.13 20.83 10.05
N ASP A 11 10.58 21.98 10.51
CA ASP A 11 9.79 22.84 11.38
C ASP A 11 8.49 23.10 10.61
N GLN A 12 7.37 22.69 11.17
CA GLN A 12 6.08 22.89 10.48
C GLN A 12 5.77 24.38 10.29
N SER A 13 6.40 25.26 11.06
CA SER A 13 6.31 26.70 10.87
C SER A 13 7.06 27.18 9.61
N ASP A 14 8.08 26.44 9.17
CA ASP A 14 8.86 26.73 7.96
C ASP A 14 8.25 26.12 6.70
N ARG A 15 7.20 25.32 6.83
CA ARG A 15 6.46 24.84 5.67
C ARG A 15 5.72 26.01 5.05
N VAL A 16 6.21 26.48 3.93
CA VAL A 16 5.41 27.28 3.01
C VAL A 16 4.34 26.38 2.41
N VAL A 17 3.28 26.16 3.16
CA VAL A 17 2.12 25.44 2.65
C VAL A 17 1.36 26.42 1.77
N PRO A 18 1.10 26.10 0.49
CA PRO A 18 0.29 26.94 -0.36
C PRO A 18 -1.02 27.33 0.31
N TYR A 19 -1.45 28.57 0.10
CA TYR A 19 -2.62 29.14 0.81
C TYR A 19 -3.88 28.29 0.69
N ASN A 20 -4.12 27.71 -0.49
CA ASN A 20 -5.22 26.78 -0.75
C ASN A 20 -5.17 25.50 0.10
N LEU A 21 -3.98 25.03 0.49
CA LEU A 21 -3.81 23.87 1.37
C LEU A 21 -3.93 24.25 2.85
N ARG A 22 -3.68 25.53 3.23
CA ARG A 22 -3.87 25.98 4.61
C ARG A 22 -5.34 26.04 5.01
N GLN A 23 -6.22 26.28 4.07
CA GLN A 23 -7.68 26.31 4.28
C GLN A 23 -8.32 24.92 4.30
N SER A 24 -7.58 23.88 3.99
CA SER A 24 -8.11 22.50 3.87
C SER A 24 -8.48 21.83 5.19
N GLY A 25 -8.34 22.53 6.32
CA GLY A 25 -8.61 21.94 7.64
C GLY A 25 -10.05 21.50 7.89
N ARG A 26 -11.03 22.01 7.13
CA ARG A 26 -12.46 21.68 7.26
C ARG A 26 -13.20 21.49 5.94
N THR A 27 -12.64 21.94 4.85
CA THR A 27 -13.24 21.79 3.51
C THR A 27 -12.31 20.98 2.62
N PRO A 28 -12.83 20.05 1.81
CA PRO A 28 -12.00 19.32 0.84
C PRO A 28 -11.31 20.30 -0.08
N THR A 29 -9.99 20.14 -0.25
CA THR A 29 -9.26 20.88 -1.28
C THR A 29 -9.50 20.20 -2.60
N GLU A 30 -10.03 20.92 -3.57
CA GLU A 30 -10.11 20.42 -4.94
C GLU A 30 -8.72 20.47 -5.56
N LEU A 31 -8.21 19.29 -5.90
CA LEU A 31 -6.94 19.13 -6.59
C LEU A 31 -7.21 18.67 -8.02
N LEU A 32 -6.78 19.46 -9.00
CA LEU A 32 -6.72 19.00 -10.37
C LEU A 32 -5.57 17.99 -10.52
N ILE A 33 -5.91 16.70 -10.40
CA ILE A 33 -4.94 15.62 -10.60
C ILE A 33 -5.08 15.11 -12.02
N SER A 34 -4.13 15.52 -12.88
CA SER A 34 -4.09 15.01 -14.25
C SER A 34 -3.23 13.74 -14.33
N THR A 35 -3.50 12.90 -15.23
CA THR A 35 -2.71 11.91 -15.99
C THR A 35 -1.92 10.82 -15.26
N ARG A 36 -1.54 10.90 -13.98
CA ARG A 36 -0.69 9.88 -13.31
C ARG A 36 -1.44 9.04 -12.27
N VAL A 37 -2.73 9.25 -12.14
CA VAL A 37 -3.59 8.45 -11.27
C VAL A 37 -4.32 7.43 -12.12
N ARG A 38 -4.24 6.19 -11.72
CA ARG A 38 -4.89 5.07 -12.41
C ARG A 38 -6.27 4.81 -11.84
N LYS A 39 -7.10 4.18 -12.64
CA LYS A 39 -8.36 3.58 -12.20
C LYS A 39 -8.15 2.08 -12.06
N SER A 40 -8.71 1.48 -11.02
CA SER A 40 -8.76 0.03 -10.91
C SER A 40 -9.70 -0.55 -12.00
N PRO A 41 -9.57 -1.83 -12.36
CA PRO A 41 -10.53 -2.49 -13.25
C PRO A 41 -11.98 -2.41 -12.76
N PHE A 42 -12.18 -2.25 -11.46
CA PHE A 42 -13.49 -2.20 -10.80
C PHE A 42 -13.99 -0.78 -10.55
N TRP A 43 -13.29 0.25 -11.02
CA TRP A 43 -13.67 1.65 -10.76
C TRP A 43 -15.06 2.00 -11.26
N HIS A 44 -15.44 1.48 -12.43
CA HIS A 44 -16.76 1.70 -13.01
C HIS A 44 -17.88 1.18 -12.09
N LEU A 45 -17.68 0.00 -11.47
CA LEU A 45 -18.65 -0.55 -10.52
C LEU A 45 -18.80 0.31 -9.27
N SER A 46 -17.70 0.89 -8.77
CA SER A 46 -17.75 1.83 -7.67
C SER A 46 -18.51 3.11 -8.03
N HIS A 47 -18.34 3.58 -9.27
CA HIS A 47 -19.06 4.76 -9.76
C HIS A 47 -20.56 4.47 -9.93
N GLU A 48 -20.92 3.32 -10.54
CA GLU A 48 -22.29 2.85 -10.68
C GLU A 48 -22.98 2.65 -9.33
N ALA A 49 -22.24 2.20 -8.32
CA ALA A 49 -22.74 2.09 -6.94
C ALA A 49 -22.86 3.43 -6.21
N GLY A 50 -22.64 4.56 -6.89
CA GLY A 50 -22.82 5.89 -6.33
C GLY A 50 -21.60 6.46 -5.59
N CYS A 51 -20.40 5.96 -5.84
CA CYS A 51 -19.19 6.54 -5.27
C CYS A 51 -19.06 8.00 -5.75
N TRP A 52 -19.25 8.94 -4.83
CA TRP A 52 -19.17 10.37 -5.10
C TRP A 52 -17.85 11.00 -4.65
N ARG A 53 -17.06 10.28 -3.83
CA ARG A 53 -15.82 10.76 -3.27
C ARG A 53 -14.74 9.70 -3.34
N ALA A 54 -13.54 10.10 -3.78
CA ALA A 54 -12.37 9.24 -3.84
C ALA A 54 -11.14 9.92 -3.23
N THR A 55 -10.18 9.13 -2.81
CA THR A 55 -8.82 9.52 -2.48
C THR A 55 -7.85 8.80 -3.40
N ILE A 56 -6.55 9.03 -3.23
CA ILE A 56 -5.51 8.35 -3.97
C ILE A 56 -4.72 7.48 -3.00
N TYR A 57 -4.53 6.23 -3.39
CA TYR A 57 -3.75 5.25 -2.67
C TYR A 57 -2.97 4.43 -3.70
N ASN A 58 -1.67 4.26 -3.53
CA ASN A 58 -0.80 3.59 -4.51
C ASN A 58 -0.95 4.13 -5.95
N ARG A 59 -1.19 5.44 -6.11
CA ARG A 59 -1.45 6.12 -7.40
C ARG A 59 -2.70 5.59 -8.13
N ILE A 60 -3.67 5.08 -7.38
CA ILE A 60 -4.96 4.58 -7.88
C ILE A 60 -6.08 5.30 -7.14
N TYR A 61 -7.18 5.60 -7.82
CA TYR A 61 -8.37 6.12 -7.17
C TYR A 61 -8.95 5.09 -6.21
N HIS A 62 -9.07 5.49 -4.95
CA HIS A 62 -9.66 4.68 -3.89
C HIS A 62 -11.01 5.27 -3.47
N PRO A 63 -12.11 4.52 -3.61
CA PRO A 63 -13.41 4.97 -3.15
C PRO A 63 -13.41 5.31 -1.65
N ARG A 64 -13.99 6.46 -1.31
CA ARG A 64 -14.01 6.96 0.08
C ARG A 64 -15.41 7.27 0.59
N GLY A 65 -16.41 7.25 -0.24
CA GLY A 65 -17.78 7.54 0.19
C GLY A 65 -18.78 7.25 -0.90
N TYR A 66 -19.85 6.60 -0.51
CA TYR A 66 -21.00 6.28 -1.36
C TYR A 66 -22.26 7.03 -0.89
N VAL A 67 -22.41 7.22 0.43
CA VAL A 67 -23.51 7.99 0.99
C VAL A 67 -23.10 9.45 1.09
N LYS A 68 -23.86 10.33 0.44
CA LYS A 68 -23.57 11.76 0.44
C LYS A 68 -23.90 12.39 1.81
N PRO A 69 -23.28 13.55 2.14
CA PRO A 69 -23.53 14.22 3.41
C PRO A 69 -25.00 14.54 3.69
N GLU A 70 -25.76 14.93 2.64
CA GLU A 70 -27.20 15.20 2.72
C GLU A 70 -28.04 13.97 3.06
N ASP A 71 -27.53 12.77 2.78
CA ASP A 71 -28.18 11.48 3.04
C ASP A 71 -27.67 10.81 4.34
N GLY A 72 -26.96 11.56 5.17
CA GLY A 72 -26.39 11.10 6.43
C GLY A 72 -24.91 10.73 6.40
N GLY A 73 -24.28 10.67 5.21
CA GLY A 73 -22.84 10.59 5.01
C GLY A 73 -22.17 9.35 5.62
N ALA A 74 -20.96 9.56 6.09
CA ALA A 74 -20.12 8.49 6.64
C ALA A 74 -20.71 7.76 7.85
N MET A 75 -21.63 8.38 8.58
CA MET A 75 -22.27 7.73 9.73
C MET A 75 -23.20 6.60 9.32
N VAL A 76 -23.88 6.73 8.15
CA VAL A 76 -24.71 5.65 7.60
C VAL A 76 -23.83 4.48 7.14
N GLU A 77 -22.68 4.77 6.53
CA GLU A 77 -21.71 3.74 6.12
C GLU A 77 -21.08 3.05 7.34
N TYR A 78 -20.81 3.81 8.41
CA TYR A 78 -20.31 3.26 9.67
C TYR A 78 -21.34 2.37 10.36
N ASP A 79 -22.62 2.78 10.38
CA ASP A 79 -23.68 1.92 10.90
C ASP A 79 -23.78 0.59 10.13
N ALA A 80 -23.64 0.65 8.81
CA ALA A 80 -23.61 -0.55 7.98
C ALA A 80 -22.39 -1.43 8.29
N LEU A 81 -21.22 -0.83 8.55
CA LEU A 81 -20.01 -1.57 8.93
C LEU A 81 -20.19 -2.32 10.26
N VAL A 82 -20.82 -1.68 11.24
CA VAL A 82 -20.98 -2.24 12.60
C VAL A 82 -22.14 -3.23 12.67
N ASN A 83 -23.26 -2.94 12.01
CA ASN A 83 -24.52 -3.64 12.22
C ASN A 83 -24.99 -4.50 11.04
N ARG A 84 -24.28 -4.43 9.90
CA ARG A 84 -24.65 -5.11 8.65
C ARG A 84 -23.42 -5.74 7.98
N VAL A 85 -23.53 -6.00 6.69
CA VAL A 85 -22.42 -6.50 5.86
C VAL A 85 -21.99 -5.40 4.91
N THR A 86 -20.67 -5.17 4.82
CA THR A 86 -20.08 -4.21 3.89
C THR A 86 -19.10 -4.89 2.94
N MET A 87 -19.04 -4.37 1.72
CA MET A 87 -18.06 -4.78 0.72
C MET A 87 -17.07 -3.62 0.46
N TRP A 88 -15.79 -3.92 0.47
CA TRP A 88 -14.74 -2.93 0.29
C TRP A 88 -14.00 -3.13 -1.03
N ASN A 89 -13.84 -2.06 -1.80
CA ASN A 89 -12.98 -2.07 -2.97
C ASN A 89 -11.54 -1.80 -2.54
N VAL A 90 -10.76 -2.86 -2.38
CA VAL A 90 -9.34 -2.82 -2.00
C VAL A 90 -8.39 -3.03 -3.18
N ALA A 91 -8.86 -2.83 -4.39
CA ALA A 91 -8.05 -2.99 -5.62
C ALA A 91 -6.87 -2.01 -5.72
N VAL A 92 -6.77 -1.07 -4.79
CA VAL A 92 -5.65 -0.13 -4.64
C VAL A 92 -4.44 -0.75 -3.95
N GLU A 93 -4.62 -1.85 -3.22
CA GLU A 93 -3.55 -2.62 -2.61
C GLU A 93 -2.83 -3.41 -3.68
N ARG A 94 -1.65 -2.95 -4.04
CA ARG A 94 -0.83 -3.60 -5.07
C ARG A 94 -0.18 -4.85 -4.51
N GLN A 95 0.02 -5.84 -5.37
CA GLN A 95 0.65 -7.10 -5.00
C GLN A 95 2.08 -7.16 -5.55
N ILE A 96 3.04 -7.58 -4.71
CA ILE A 96 4.38 -7.94 -5.14
C ILE A 96 4.55 -9.44 -4.92
N ARG A 97 4.90 -10.15 -5.98
CA ARG A 97 5.21 -11.56 -5.93
C ARG A 97 6.71 -11.77 -5.81
N VAL A 98 7.13 -12.54 -4.82
CA VAL A 98 8.50 -13.06 -4.66
C VAL A 98 8.43 -14.57 -4.87
N LYS A 99 9.15 -15.09 -5.86
CA LYS A 99 9.15 -16.51 -6.19
C LYS A 99 10.54 -16.99 -6.59
N GLY A 100 10.88 -18.18 -6.15
CA GLY A 100 12.13 -18.85 -6.49
C GLY A 100 12.68 -19.66 -5.32
N PRO A 101 13.75 -20.43 -5.52
CA PRO A 101 14.31 -21.30 -4.48
C PRO A 101 14.71 -20.56 -3.21
N ASP A 102 15.11 -19.31 -3.33
CA ASP A 102 15.54 -18.46 -2.21
C ASP A 102 14.45 -17.47 -1.72
N ALA A 103 13.18 -17.65 -2.17
CA ALA A 103 12.10 -16.72 -1.84
C ALA A 103 11.84 -16.61 -0.33
N GLU A 104 11.95 -17.72 0.41
CA GLU A 104 11.81 -17.73 1.86
C GLU A 104 12.94 -16.93 2.53
N ALA A 105 14.19 -17.21 2.17
CA ALA A 105 15.34 -16.52 2.73
C ALA A 105 15.34 -15.02 2.40
N PHE A 106 14.97 -14.65 1.18
CA PHE A 106 14.82 -13.25 0.80
C PHE A 106 13.68 -12.56 1.55
N THR A 107 12.54 -13.22 1.66
CA THR A 107 11.39 -12.68 2.39
C THR A 107 11.72 -12.48 3.87
N ASP A 108 12.36 -13.48 4.50
CA ASP A 108 12.81 -13.39 5.89
C ASP A 108 13.81 -12.26 6.12
N TYR A 109 14.70 -12.03 5.17
CA TYR A 109 15.67 -10.95 5.24
C TYR A 109 15.08 -9.55 5.21
N VAL A 110 13.98 -9.34 4.48
CA VAL A 110 13.40 -8.00 4.26
C VAL A 110 12.30 -7.62 5.22
N ILE A 111 11.76 -8.57 5.99
CA ILE A 111 10.69 -8.31 6.95
C ILE A 111 11.18 -8.39 8.40
N THR A 112 10.44 -7.79 9.32
CA THR A 112 10.75 -7.83 10.76
C THR A 112 10.20 -9.06 11.47
N ARG A 113 9.61 -9.99 10.74
CA ARG A 113 9.01 -11.22 11.23
C ARG A 113 9.74 -12.42 10.66
N ASP A 114 9.77 -13.52 11.39
CA ASP A 114 10.30 -14.81 10.93
C ASP A 114 9.38 -15.40 9.86
N ALA A 115 9.81 -15.35 8.59
CA ALA A 115 9.05 -15.85 7.44
C ALA A 115 8.95 -17.38 7.44
N THR A 116 9.89 -18.09 8.07
CA THR A 116 9.91 -19.56 8.11
C THR A 116 8.74 -20.14 8.89
N LYS A 117 8.17 -19.34 9.81
CA LYS A 117 6.99 -19.70 10.62
C LYS A 117 5.65 -19.45 9.93
N ILE A 118 5.65 -19.04 8.67
CA ILE A 118 4.44 -18.84 7.89
C ILE A 118 4.25 -20.06 7.01
N GLU A 119 3.27 -20.89 7.33
CA GLU A 119 2.96 -22.06 6.53
C GLU A 119 2.34 -21.68 5.18
N PRO A 120 2.57 -22.46 4.10
CA PRO A 120 1.86 -22.29 2.84
C PRO A 120 0.34 -22.25 3.01
N GLY A 121 -0.33 -21.33 2.31
CA GLY A 121 -1.76 -21.07 2.45
C GLY A 121 -2.12 -20.08 3.56
N ASN A 122 -1.17 -19.66 4.38
CA ASN A 122 -1.39 -18.70 5.45
C ASN A 122 -0.87 -17.30 5.10
N GLY A 123 -1.44 -16.31 5.81
CA GLY A 123 -1.01 -14.92 5.77
C GLY A 123 -0.68 -14.36 7.14
N LYS A 124 0.22 -13.42 7.18
CA LYS A 124 0.60 -12.66 8.38
C LYS A 124 0.83 -11.20 8.04
N TYR A 125 0.49 -10.34 8.99
CA TYR A 125 0.89 -8.95 8.92
C TYR A 125 2.41 -8.85 9.10
N ALA A 126 3.08 -8.12 8.23
CA ALA A 126 4.52 -7.94 8.26
C ALA A 126 4.89 -6.46 8.17
N ILE A 127 6.07 -6.11 8.64
CA ILE A 127 6.60 -4.75 8.55
C ILE A 127 7.96 -4.82 7.87
N LEU A 128 8.22 -3.89 6.97
CA LEU A 128 9.53 -3.67 6.37
C LEU A 128 10.06 -2.34 6.86
N CYS A 129 11.33 -2.34 7.25
CA CYS A 129 12.00 -1.16 7.75
C CYS A 129 13.24 -0.83 6.92
N ASN A 130 13.61 0.44 6.92
CA ASN A 130 14.92 0.86 6.45
C ASN A 130 16.00 0.61 7.53
N GLU A 131 17.26 0.91 7.22
CA GLU A 131 18.42 0.73 8.09
C GLU A 131 18.37 1.53 9.41
N LYS A 132 17.47 2.50 9.50
CA LYS A 132 17.25 3.32 10.71
C LYS A 132 16.01 2.91 11.50
N GLY A 133 15.35 1.81 11.11
CA GLY A 133 14.12 1.34 11.73
C GLY A 133 12.86 2.11 11.32
N GLY A 134 12.95 3.00 10.32
CA GLY A 134 11.78 3.67 9.77
C GLY A 134 10.96 2.71 8.91
N ILE A 135 9.65 2.69 9.12
CA ILE A 135 8.73 1.81 8.37
C ILE A 135 8.68 2.25 6.91
N LEU A 136 8.97 1.32 6.01
CA LEU A 136 8.85 1.48 4.56
C LEU A 136 7.46 1.07 4.07
N ASN A 137 6.96 -0.04 4.56
CA ASN A 137 5.65 -0.58 4.25
C ASN A 137 5.23 -1.58 5.34
N ASP A 138 3.93 -1.80 5.47
CA ASP A 138 3.33 -2.71 6.43
C ASP A 138 2.32 -3.66 5.75
N PRO A 139 2.78 -4.51 4.80
CA PRO A 139 1.91 -5.35 4.00
C PRO A 139 1.28 -6.49 4.80
N VAL A 140 0.21 -7.04 4.24
CA VAL A 140 -0.18 -8.41 4.53
C VAL A 140 0.68 -9.33 3.65
N LEU A 141 1.48 -10.18 4.29
CA LEU A 141 2.31 -11.18 3.63
C LEU A 141 1.55 -12.49 3.54
N LEU A 142 1.39 -13.01 2.33
CA LEU A 142 0.77 -14.30 2.05
C LEU A 142 1.86 -15.27 1.58
N ARG A 143 1.91 -16.47 2.13
CA ARG A 143 2.73 -17.56 1.59
C ARG A 143 1.85 -18.47 0.75
N LEU A 144 2.02 -18.44 -0.56
CA LEU A 144 1.19 -19.21 -1.50
C LEU A 144 1.71 -20.64 -1.71
N ALA A 145 3.04 -20.80 -1.69
CA ALA A 145 3.71 -22.07 -1.81
C ALA A 145 5.01 -22.04 -0.99
N GLN A 146 5.76 -23.14 -0.98
CA GLN A 146 7.04 -23.23 -0.28
C GLN A 146 8.03 -22.17 -0.76
N ASP A 147 8.02 -21.87 -2.05
CA ASP A 147 8.93 -20.96 -2.74
C ASP A 147 8.22 -19.69 -3.28
N GLU A 148 7.05 -19.34 -2.73
CA GLU A 148 6.24 -18.24 -3.27
C GLU A 148 5.53 -17.43 -2.20
N PHE A 149 5.81 -16.11 -2.18
CA PHE A 149 5.22 -15.15 -1.28
C PHE A 149 4.58 -13.99 -2.04
N TRP A 150 3.49 -13.44 -1.51
CA TRP A 150 2.86 -12.23 -1.98
C TRP A 150 2.81 -11.19 -0.85
N PHE A 151 3.26 -10.00 -1.18
CA PHE A 151 3.12 -8.81 -0.34
C PHE A 151 1.94 -7.99 -0.84
N SER A 152 0.86 -7.97 -0.08
CA SER A 152 -0.28 -7.08 -0.32
C SER A 152 0.01 -5.75 0.36
N LEU A 153 0.33 -4.73 -0.45
CA LEU A 153 0.98 -3.51 0.02
C LEU A 153 0.02 -2.51 0.64
N SER A 154 0.48 -1.80 1.65
CA SER A 154 -0.02 -0.48 1.99
C SER A 154 0.54 0.60 1.05
N ASP A 155 0.28 1.88 1.34
CA ASP A 155 0.59 2.99 0.43
C ASP A 155 2.08 3.33 0.38
N SER A 156 2.85 2.61 -0.44
CA SER A 156 4.24 2.98 -0.79
C SER A 156 4.77 2.19 -1.99
N ASP A 157 5.91 2.62 -2.55
CA ASP A 157 6.55 1.97 -3.71
C ASP A 157 7.58 0.92 -3.29
N LEU A 158 7.13 -0.09 -2.56
CA LEU A 158 7.99 -1.15 -2.02
C LEU A 158 8.71 -1.97 -3.10
N MET A 159 8.16 -2.07 -4.30
CA MET A 159 8.74 -2.87 -5.39
C MET A 159 10.16 -2.41 -5.73
N LEU A 160 10.36 -1.11 -5.91
CA LEU A 160 11.69 -0.58 -6.27
C LEU A 160 12.71 -0.82 -5.16
N TRP A 161 12.27 -0.71 -3.90
CA TRP A 161 13.14 -1.00 -2.77
C TRP A 161 13.53 -2.47 -2.72
N LEU A 162 12.58 -3.40 -2.87
CA LEU A 162 12.87 -4.85 -2.92
C LEU A 162 13.78 -5.21 -4.09
N GLN A 163 13.59 -4.58 -5.25
CA GLN A 163 14.49 -4.77 -6.40
C GLN A 163 15.92 -4.27 -6.09
N GLY A 164 16.04 -3.12 -5.44
CA GLY A 164 17.33 -2.58 -5.00
C GLY A 164 18.04 -3.49 -4.00
N VAL A 165 17.33 -3.99 -3.00
CA VAL A 165 17.87 -4.97 -2.04
C VAL A 165 18.30 -6.25 -2.74
N ASN A 166 17.48 -6.79 -3.64
CA ASN A 166 17.80 -7.98 -4.40
C ASN A 166 19.07 -7.80 -5.25
N LEU A 167 19.24 -6.65 -5.91
CA LEU A 167 20.47 -6.34 -6.64
C LEU A 167 21.71 -6.32 -5.73
N SER A 168 21.60 -5.81 -4.51
CA SER A 168 22.70 -5.79 -3.56
C SER A 168 23.12 -7.22 -3.13
N LEU A 169 22.15 -8.12 -3.01
CA LEU A 169 22.40 -9.52 -2.63
C LEU A 169 23.03 -10.33 -3.77
N ILE A 170 22.75 -10.01 -5.03
CA ILE A 170 23.37 -10.65 -6.20
C ILE A 170 24.88 -10.44 -6.21
N HIS A 171 25.38 -9.34 -5.69
CA HIS A 171 26.81 -9.04 -5.61
C HIS A 171 27.51 -9.69 -4.41
N ILE A 172 26.76 -10.19 -3.44
CA ILE A 172 27.28 -10.80 -2.21
C ILE A 172 27.26 -12.34 -2.30
N SER A 173 26.29 -12.90 -2.97
CA SER A 173 26.15 -14.33 -3.26
C SER A 173 26.49 -14.60 -4.72
N GLU A 174 27.21 -15.68 -4.99
CA GLU A 174 27.67 -16.09 -6.31
C GLU A 174 26.70 -15.82 -7.48
N PRO A 175 27.21 -15.52 -8.71
CA PRO A 175 26.44 -14.91 -9.81
C PRO A 175 25.34 -15.77 -10.43
N THR A 176 24.96 -16.89 -9.85
CA THR A 176 24.03 -17.86 -10.44
C THR A 176 22.61 -17.88 -9.86
N ARG A 177 22.30 -17.13 -8.80
CA ARG A 177 20.98 -17.16 -8.17
C ARG A 177 20.27 -15.82 -8.29
N ARG A 178 19.35 -15.72 -9.23
CA ARG A 178 18.45 -14.57 -9.38
C ARG A 178 17.14 -14.82 -8.65
N TYR A 179 16.79 -13.95 -7.70
CA TYR A 179 15.45 -13.88 -7.17
C TYR A 179 14.50 -13.31 -8.23
N ALA A 180 13.41 -14.00 -8.51
CA ALA A 180 12.40 -13.50 -9.41
C ALA A 180 11.40 -12.64 -8.62
N ILE A 181 11.50 -11.32 -8.76
CA ILE A 181 10.53 -10.36 -8.22
C ILE A 181 9.70 -9.85 -9.39
N SER A 182 8.39 -10.06 -9.36
CA SER A 182 7.48 -9.60 -10.41
C SER A 182 6.26 -8.91 -9.83
N TYR A 183 5.73 -7.92 -10.56
CA TYR A 183 4.40 -7.40 -10.29
C TYR A 183 3.37 -8.43 -10.71
N ALA A 184 2.58 -8.90 -9.77
CA ALA A 184 1.29 -9.47 -10.10
C ALA A 184 0.32 -8.31 -10.36
N VAL A 185 0.38 -7.72 -11.55
CA VAL A 185 -0.78 -7.03 -12.08
C VAL A 185 -1.76 -8.13 -12.38
N PHE A 186 -2.97 -8.07 -11.81
CA PHE A 186 -4.09 -8.87 -12.29
C PHE A 186 -4.35 -8.49 -13.75
N CYS A 187 -3.61 -9.08 -14.68
CA CYS A 187 -4.03 -9.13 -16.06
C CYS A 187 -5.17 -10.14 -16.11
N VAL A 188 -6.38 -9.65 -16.09
CA VAL A 188 -7.49 -10.41 -16.66
C VAL A 188 -7.15 -10.54 -18.14
N LYS A 189 -6.61 -11.71 -18.54
CA LYS A 189 -6.56 -12.05 -19.95
C LYS A 189 -8.00 -12.00 -20.48
N LYS A 190 -8.20 -11.15 -21.50
CA LYS A 190 -9.37 -11.26 -22.35
C LYS A 190 -9.44 -12.64 -22.96
#